data_f0a21b05e813c8d5ace86dc8679cda5e
#
_entry.id   f0a21b05e813c8d5ace86dc8679cda5e
#
_cell.length_a   1.000
_cell.length_b   1.000
_cell.length_c   1.000
_cell.angle_alpha   90.00
_cell.angle_beta   90.00
_cell.angle_gamma   90.00
#
_symmetry.space_group_name_H-M   'P 1'
#
loop_
_entity.id
_entity.type
_entity.pdbx_description
1 polymer ?
#
loop_
_entity_poly.entity_id
_entity_poly.type
_entity_poly.pdbx_seq_one_letter_code
_entity_poly.pdbx_strand_id
1 'polypeptide(L)'
;MRIIDKYEFKEGEIIQLPANANIIKASPAFIWAVVDDEEEETVDLKCVIVEDMEPLPEDMDTNWIYLDTFCDNIFVRHHYLVLKEKKDGENTGESSETEAIG
;
A
#
# COMPACT_ATOMS: atom_id res chain seq x y z
N MET A 1 14.35 13.47 12.49
CA MET A 1 13.21 13.97 13.28
C MET A 1 11.95 13.29 12.83
N ARG A 2 11.12 12.90 13.76
CA ARG A 2 9.88 12.18 13.43
C ARG A 2 8.74 13.18 13.33
N ILE A 3 7.96 13.04 12.26
CA ILE A 3 6.83 13.93 12.00
C ILE A 3 5.63 13.08 11.62
N ILE A 4 4.46 13.67 11.65
CA ILE A 4 3.25 13.03 11.12
C ILE A 4 3.00 13.62 9.75
N ASP A 5 2.97 12.75 8.75
CA ASP A 5 2.78 13.16 7.38
C ASP A 5 1.50 12.57 6.83
N LYS A 6 0.90 13.21 5.84
CA LYS A 6 -0.37 12.84 5.26
C LYS A 6 -0.17 12.44 3.81
N TYR A 7 -0.77 11.33 3.41
CA TYR A 7 -0.66 10.80 2.05
C TYR A 7 -2.04 10.58 1.50
N GLU A 8 -2.20 10.82 0.21
CA GLU A 8 -3.48 10.62 -0.44
C GLU A 8 -3.68 9.15 -0.77
N PHE A 9 -4.87 8.62 -0.48
CA PHE A 9 -5.24 7.25 -0.80
C PHE A 9 -6.15 7.28 -2.02
N LYS A 10 -5.72 6.68 -3.12
CA LYS A 10 -6.52 6.55 -4.33
C LYS A 10 -6.43 5.12 -4.81
N GLU A 11 -7.59 4.48 -4.96
CA GLU A 11 -7.64 3.08 -5.36
C GLU A 11 -6.87 2.84 -6.65
N GLY A 12 -6.04 1.81 -6.64
CA GLY A 12 -5.26 1.43 -7.81
C GLY A 12 -3.94 2.14 -7.95
N GLU A 13 -3.70 3.19 -7.18
CA GLU A 13 -2.46 3.96 -7.29
C GLU A 13 -1.44 3.49 -6.28
N ILE A 14 -0.19 3.78 -6.59
CA ILE A 14 0.92 3.41 -5.73
C ILE A 14 1.39 4.66 -5.00
N ILE A 15 1.53 4.54 -3.68
CA ILE A 15 2.11 5.60 -2.87
C ILE A 15 3.45 5.14 -2.35
N GLN A 16 4.32 6.10 -2.11
CA GLN A 16 5.64 5.84 -1.55
C GLN A 16 5.69 6.34 -0.13
N LEU A 17 6.07 5.47 0.78
CA LEU A 17 6.25 5.83 2.18
C LEU A 17 7.68 5.57 2.58
N PRO A 18 8.22 6.36 3.54
CA PRO A 18 9.50 5.98 4.13
C PRO A 18 9.44 4.58 4.71
N ALA A 19 10.54 3.86 4.61
CA ALA A 19 10.57 2.44 4.96
C ALA A 19 10.16 2.19 6.41
N ASN A 20 10.37 3.16 7.29
CA ASN A 20 10.07 3.01 8.71
C ASN A 20 8.76 3.70 9.11
N ALA A 21 7.89 4.00 8.15
CA ALA A 21 6.64 4.68 8.44
C ALA A 21 5.73 3.82 9.30
N ASN A 22 5.04 4.47 10.23
CA ASN A 22 4.08 3.82 11.10
C ASN A 22 2.73 4.49 10.89
N ILE A 23 1.80 3.78 10.27
CA ILE A 23 0.48 4.33 9.94
C ILE A 23 -0.35 4.40 11.22
N ILE A 24 -0.88 5.58 11.50
CA ILE A 24 -1.62 5.81 12.74
C ILE A 24 -3.09 6.13 12.49
N LYS A 25 -3.47 6.49 11.26
CA LYS A 25 -4.87 6.81 10.98
C LYS A 25 -5.11 6.72 9.49
N ALA A 26 -6.33 6.33 9.14
CA ALA A 26 -6.77 6.31 7.75
C ALA A 26 -8.16 6.90 7.65
N SER A 27 -8.43 7.57 6.53
CA SER A 27 -9.76 8.02 6.16
C SER A 27 -10.02 7.51 4.75
N PRO A 28 -11.22 7.72 4.21
CA PRO A 28 -11.46 7.24 2.83
C PRO A 28 -10.49 7.81 1.80
N ALA A 29 -9.94 9.00 2.04
CA ALA A 29 -9.12 9.67 1.03
C ALA A 29 -7.68 9.88 1.46
N PHE A 30 -7.33 9.62 2.73
CA PHE A 30 -6.00 9.96 3.22
C PHE A 30 -5.49 8.94 4.23
N ILE A 31 -4.18 8.92 4.37
CA ILE A 31 -3.49 8.12 5.38
C ILE A 31 -2.54 9.05 6.13
N TRP A 32 -2.47 8.87 7.44
CA TRP A 32 -1.51 9.59 8.28
C TRP A 32 -0.52 8.61 8.85
N ALA A 33 0.76 8.97 8.82
CA ALA A 33 1.81 8.10 9.31
C ALA A 33 2.87 8.90 10.03
N VAL A 34 3.44 8.29 11.06
CA VAL A 34 4.64 8.83 11.70
C VAL A 34 5.82 8.39 10.87
N VAL A 35 6.60 9.33 10.40
CA VAL A 35 7.74 9.05 9.54
C VAL A 35 8.94 9.80 10.08
N ASP A 36 10.13 9.30 9.75
CA ASP A 36 11.37 10.00 10.05
C ASP A 36 11.77 10.73 8.78
N ASP A 37 11.84 12.06 8.85
CA ASP A 37 12.11 12.88 7.67
C ASP A 37 13.54 12.72 7.16
N GLU A 38 14.38 12.00 7.90
CA GLU A 38 15.74 11.71 7.44
C GLU A 38 15.87 10.32 6.82
N GLU A 39 14.80 9.52 6.83
CA GLU A 39 14.85 8.19 6.25
C GLU A 39 14.87 8.30 4.73
N GLU A 40 15.88 7.71 4.11
CA GLU A 40 16.04 7.79 2.67
C GLU A 40 15.43 6.62 1.92
N GLU A 41 15.26 5.49 2.60
CA GLU A 41 14.65 4.33 1.94
C GLU A 41 13.15 4.46 1.95
N THR A 42 12.55 4.06 0.85
CA THR A 42 11.08 4.09 0.71
C THR A 42 10.58 2.72 0.28
N VAL A 43 9.29 2.52 0.51
CA VAL A 43 8.59 1.34 0.02
C VAL A 43 7.41 1.79 -0.81
N ASP A 44 7.09 1.00 -1.81
CA ASP A 44 5.95 1.26 -2.68
C ASP A 44 4.78 0.42 -2.21
N LEU A 45 3.63 1.09 -2.05
CA LEU A 45 2.43 0.43 -1.55
C LEU A 45 1.28 0.76 -2.49
N LYS A 46 0.54 -0.27 -2.89
CA LYS A 46 -0.61 -0.08 -3.76
C LYS A 46 -1.86 0.08 -2.91
N CYS A 47 -2.68 1.05 -3.27
CA CYS A 47 -3.95 1.31 -2.59
C CYS A 47 -5.01 0.37 -3.15
N VAL A 48 -5.61 -0.44 -2.29
CA VAL A 48 -6.59 -1.44 -2.70
C VAL A 48 -7.84 -1.29 -1.86
N ILE A 49 -9.00 -1.36 -2.51
CA ILE A 49 -10.30 -1.36 -1.83
C ILE A 49 -10.99 -2.66 -2.18
N VAL A 50 -11.45 -3.37 -1.14
CA VAL A 50 -12.23 -4.59 -1.30
C VAL A 50 -13.60 -4.33 -0.71
N GLU A 51 -14.65 -4.62 -1.48
CA GLU A 51 -16.02 -4.44 -1.02
C GLU A 51 -16.50 -5.70 -0.32
N ASP A 52 -17.55 -5.54 0.48
CA ASP A 52 -18.19 -6.67 1.15
C ASP A 52 -18.57 -7.73 0.14
N MET A 53 -18.37 -8.99 0.51
CA MET A 53 -18.72 -10.15 -0.33
C MET A 53 -17.85 -10.29 -1.57
N GLU A 54 -16.90 -9.40 -1.77
CA GLU A 54 -15.95 -9.53 -2.85
C GLU A 54 -14.88 -10.55 -2.47
N PRO A 55 -14.53 -11.48 -3.37
CA PRO A 55 -13.54 -12.49 -3.01
C PRO A 55 -12.17 -11.88 -2.82
N LEU A 56 -11.47 -12.39 -1.82
CA LEU A 56 -10.08 -11.98 -1.57
C LEU A 56 -9.15 -12.92 -2.32
N PRO A 57 -7.97 -12.41 -2.72
CA PRO A 57 -6.99 -13.28 -3.37
C PRO A 57 -6.58 -14.41 -2.44
N GLU A 58 -6.39 -15.59 -3.00
CA GLU A 58 -5.98 -16.73 -2.20
C GLU A 58 -4.56 -16.60 -1.70
N ASP A 59 -3.75 -15.82 -2.40
CA ASP A 59 -2.37 -15.60 -2.01
C ASP A 59 -2.20 -14.35 -1.14
N MET A 60 -3.29 -13.86 -0.58
CA MET A 60 -3.23 -12.73 0.33
C MET A 60 -2.36 -13.10 1.53
N ASP A 61 -1.34 -12.30 1.77
CA ASP A 61 -0.33 -12.65 2.76
C ASP A 61 0.02 -11.43 3.60
N THR A 62 1.17 -11.50 4.24
CA THR A 62 1.61 -10.44 5.15
C THR A 62 1.95 -9.14 4.44
N ASN A 63 1.99 -9.13 3.11
CA ASN A 63 2.21 -7.90 2.36
C ASN A 63 0.95 -7.04 2.29
N TRP A 64 -0.18 -7.56 2.70
CA TRP A 64 -1.43 -6.81 2.73
C TRP A 64 -1.61 -6.19 4.11
N ILE A 65 -1.70 -4.87 4.15
CA ILE A 65 -1.84 -4.13 5.41
C ILE A 65 -3.25 -3.57 5.47
N TYR A 66 -4.02 -4.03 6.44
CA TYR A 66 -5.38 -3.53 6.64
C TYR A 66 -5.32 -2.13 7.24
N LEU A 67 -6.05 -1.20 6.65
CA LEU A 67 -6.12 0.17 7.14
C LEU A 67 -7.37 0.38 7.98
N ASP A 68 -8.53 0.28 7.34
CA ASP A 68 -9.79 0.53 8.03
C ASP A 68 -10.93 0.15 7.10
N THR A 69 -12.13 0.13 7.65
CA THR A 69 -13.35 -0.15 6.91
C THR A 69 -14.24 1.08 6.96
N PHE A 70 -14.72 1.48 5.78
CA PHE A 70 -15.56 2.68 5.67
C PHE A 70 -16.91 2.29 5.09
N CYS A 71 -17.97 2.81 5.70
CA CYS A 71 -19.34 2.47 5.32
C CYS A 71 -20.07 3.73 4.91
N ASP A 72 -20.83 3.64 3.83
CA ASP A 72 -21.85 4.64 3.55
C ASP A 72 -23.20 3.93 3.60
N ASN A 73 -24.24 4.52 3.01
CA ASN A 73 -25.59 3.98 3.15
C ASN A 73 -25.74 2.60 2.55
N ILE A 74 -24.93 2.26 1.56
CA ILE A 74 -25.13 1.06 0.77
C ILE A 74 -23.90 0.17 0.75
N PHE A 75 -22.73 0.77 0.75
CA PHE A 75 -21.48 0.07 0.50
C PHE A 75 -20.60 0.01 1.74
N VAL A 76 -19.91 -1.11 1.89
CA VAL A 76 -18.87 -1.28 2.90
C VAL A 76 -17.57 -1.53 2.15
N ARG A 77 -16.58 -0.69 2.39
CA ARG A 77 -15.31 -0.76 1.68
C ARG A 77 -14.18 -0.96 2.68
N HIS A 78 -13.38 -1.98 2.41
CA HIS A 78 -12.24 -2.31 3.25
C HIS A 78 -10.98 -1.83 2.56
N HIS A 79 -10.25 -0.94 3.20
CA HIS A 79 -9.08 -0.31 2.59
C HIS A 79 -7.82 -1.01 3.03
N TYR A 80 -6.96 -1.29 2.07
CA TYR A 80 -5.67 -1.97 2.29
C TYR A 80 -4.56 -1.25 1.56
N LEU A 81 -3.35 -1.39 2.10
CA LEU A 81 -2.13 -1.11 1.35
C LEU A 81 -1.43 -2.43 1.09
N VAL A 82 -1.00 -2.64 -0.14
CA VAL A 82 -0.32 -3.86 -0.52
C VAL A 82 1.13 -3.51 -0.84
N LEU A 83 2.04 -4.10 -0.09
CA LEU A 83 3.46 -3.85 -0.28
C LEU A 83 3.91 -4.44 -1.61
N LYS A 84 4.45 -3.59 -2.46
CA LYS A 84 5.01 -4.03 -3.73
C LYS A 84 6.46 -4.37 -3.53
N GLU A 85 6.82 -5.57 -3.94
CA GLU A 85 8.21 -5.97 -3.83
C GLU A 85 9.07 -5.09 -4.70
N LYS A 86 10.13 -4.58 -4.09
CA LYS A 86 11.07 -3.79 -4.84
C LYS A 86 11.91 -4.72 -5.67
N LYS A 87 11.81 -4.59 -6.98
CA LYS A 87 12.63 -5.39 -7.84
C LYS A 87 14.00 -4.77 -7.91
N ASP A 88 14.93 -5.50 -7.53
CA ASP A 88 16.27 -4.98 -7.63
C ASP A 88 16.72 -4.98 -9.04
N GLY A 89 16.72 -4.17 -9.25
CA GLY A 89 16.96 -4.06 -10.39
C GLY A 89 16.98 -4.82 -11.35
N GLU A 90 16.33 -5.34 -9.94
CA GLU A 90 16.15 -5.97 -10.28
C GLU A 90 16.11 -5.91 -11.07
N ASN A 91 16.34 -5.78 -11.13
CA ASN A 91 16.23 -5.92 -11.80
C ASN A 91 16.22 -6.22 -12.61
N THR A 92 16.33 -6.18 -12.72
CA THR A 92 16.12 -6.49 -13.46
C THR A 92 15.89 -7.00 -14.08
N GLY A 93 15.65 -7.02 -14.05
CA GLY A 93 15.20 -7.49 -14.58
C GLY A 93 14.95 -7.94 -15.16
N GLU A 94 14.84 -7.92 -15.22
CA GLU A 94 14.41 -8.44 -15.57
C GLU A 94 13.97 -8.82 -16.11
N SER A 95 13.90 -8.66 -16.13
CA SER A 95 13.30 -9.16 -16.52
C SER A 95 12.93 -9.62 -17.02
N SER A 96 12.84 -9.54 -17.02
CA SER A 96 12.33 -10.09 -17.40
C SER A 96 12.08 -10.67 -17.86
N GLU A 97 11.96 -10.60 -17.68
CA GLU A 97 11.56 -11.24 -17.90
C GLU A 97 11.29 -11.77 -18.36
N THR A 98 11.39 -11.52 -18.27
CA THR A 98 10.98 -12.14 -18.50
C THR A 98 10.81 -12.68 -18.83
N GLU A 99 10.68 -12.57 -18.62
CA GLU A 99 10.37 -13.15 -18.74
C GLU A 99 10.12 -13.57 -19.10
N ALA A 100 10.14 -13.36 -19.04
CA ALA A 100 9.83 -13.81 -19.34
C ALA A 100 9.74 -14.32 -19.60
N ILE A 101 9.63 -14.26 -19.50
CA ILE A 101 9.55 -14.83 -19.75
C ILE A 101 9.39 -15.04 -19.74
N GLY A 102 9.33 -14.86 -19.50
CA GLY A 102 9.12 -15.08 -19.46
C GLY A 102 9.06 -15.09 -19.42
#